data_09bb52b0e15280d885b1984363cb308f
#
_entry.id   09bb52b0e15280d885b1984363cb308f
#
_cell.length_a   1.000
_cell.length_b   1.000
_cell.length_c   1.000
_cell.angle_alpha   90.00
_cell.angle_beta   90.00
_cell.angle_gamma   90.00
#
_symmetry.space_group_name_H-M   'P 1'
#
loop_
_entity.id
_entity.type
_entity.pdbx_description
1 polymer ?
#
loop_
_entity_poly.entity_id
_entity_poly.type
_entity_poly.pdbx_seq_one_letter_code
_entity_poly.pdbx_strand_id
1 'polypeptide(L)'
;MIKRIKTTACSAIAAVVILLLAFAPCADAADMIDVSSWQTGINVTTSGAQIVVTKATEGVGYVNPDCDRVVQDALAAGQGVGVYHFAHTENDARREAQYFIDNTRGYVGKGIVPILDWEPSAPWNTDWALTWLRAVEAAWGTKPIIYMNQSTENAYDWSAVVSGNYGLWIAAYTLGYTPVYGFNPPSAQPTLYHWPFAVAWQYTSTGYVGDWSGALDLSVIYGDLNTWYAYAGSGQIASTPARPQPTPQPSKPTTTCNTNCVIVQSGQYVSMFWADWWNVSVPSGNPSIVYPGDKVCHNGGGNTATASRTYVVQSGDTLSGIAAWLGVSMYNIAGYSSGNMNLIYPGETLSY
;
A
#
# COMPACT_ATOMS: atom_id res chain seq x y z
N MET A 1 -15.68 -66.33 27.80
CA MET A 1 -15.46 -65.22 28.73
C MET A 1 -14.29 -64.38 28.27
N ILE A 2 -14.50 -63.32 27.52
CA ILE A 2 -13.42 -62.47 27.04
C ILE A 2 -13.72 -61.08 27.59
N LYS A 3 -12.87 -60.59 28.48
CA LYS A 3 -12.92 -59.27 29.09
C LYS A 3 -12.44 -58.23 28.06
N ARG A 4 -13.30 -57.28 27.76
CA ARG A 4 -12.93 -56.08 27.02
C ARG A 4 -12.16 -55.11 27.94
N ILE A 5 -10.97 -54.77 27.53
CA ILE A 5 -10.19 -53.67 28.13
C ILE A 5 -10.50 -52.44 27.30
N LYS A 6 -11.10 -51.41 27.96
CA LYS A 6 -11.24 -50.09 27.39
C LYS A 6 -9.97 -49.27 27.68
N THR A 7 -9.22 -48.96 26.66
CA THR A 7 -8.13 -47.99 26.76
C THR A 7 -8.65 -46.63 26.34
N THR A 8 -8.74 -45.72 27.30
CA THR A 8 -9.04 -44.31 27.08
C THR A 8 -7.72 -43.60 26.81
N ALA A 9 -7.46 -43.24 25.57
CA ALA A 9 -6.33 -42.40 25.22
C ALA A 9 -6.76 -40.94 25.37
N CYS A 10 -6.21 -40.26 26.36
CA CYS A 10 -6.29 -38.82 26.52
C CYS A 10 -5.16 -38.18 25.69
N SER A 11 -5.47 -37.69 24.53
CA SER A 11 -4.51 -36.90 23.75
C SER A 11 -4.61 -35.44 24.18
N ALA A 12 -3.71 -35.01 25.04
CA ALA A 12 -3.48 -33.59 25.30
C ALA A 12 -2.59 -33.03 24.18
N ILE A 13 -3.16 -32.35 23.23
CA ILE A 13 -2.40 -31.54 22.26
C ILE A 13 -2.15 -30.21 22.94
N ALA A 14 -0.95 -30.04 23.47
CA ALA A 14 -0.46 -28.73 23.90
C ALA A 14 -0.04 -27.96 22.63
N ALA A 15 -0.88 -27.06 22.17
CA ALA A 15 -0.52 -26.11 21.15
C ALA A 15 0.42 -25.06 21.77
N VAL A 16 1.72 -25.23 21.57
CA VAL A 16 2.70 -24.19 21.87
C VAL A 16 2.61 -23.16 20.72
N VAL A 17 1.86 -22.10 20.96
CA VAL A 17 1.92 -20.91 20.10
C VAL A 17 3.21 -20.17 20.44
N ILE A 18 4.27 -20.45 19.69
CA ILE A 18 5.48 -19.63 19.74
C ILE A 18 5.15 -18.34 18.99
N LEU A 19 4.83 -17.29 19.74
CA LEU A 19 4.71 -15.93 19.21
C LEU A 19 6.15 -15.46 18.92
N LEU A 20 6.64 -15.74 17.71
CA LEU A 20 7.82 -15.10 17.16
C LEU A 20 7.43 -13.65 16.84
N LEU A 21 7.62 -12.76 17.81
CA LEU A 21 7.73 -11.34 17.54
C LEU A 21 9.00 -11.13 16.70
N ALA A 22 8.88 -11.30 15.41
CA ALA A 22 9.87 -10.82 14.48
C ALA A 22 9.91 -9.28 14.63
N PHE A 23 11.02 -8.75 15.11
CA PHE A 23 11.32 -7.33 15.01
C PHE A 23 11.47 -7.02 13.51
N ALA A 24 10.40 -6.62 12.85
CA ALA A 24 10.50 -6.07 11.52
C ALA A 24 11.27 -4.73 11.63
N PRO A 25 12.29 -4.50 10.82
CA PRO A 25 12.89 -3.17 10.71
C PRO A 25 11.80 -2.17 10.30
N CYS A 26 11.92 -0.92 10.75
CA CYS A 26 11.03 0.15 10.29
C CYS A 26 11.05 0.17 8.76
N ALA A 27 9.91 -0.15 8.15
CA ALA A 27 9.78 -0.07 6.71
C ALA A 27 9.69 1.41 6.34
N ASP A 28 10.73 1.95 5.71
CA ASP A 28 10.64 3.24 5.06
C ASP A 28 9.68 3.10 3.88
N ALA A 29 8.80 4.07 3.67
CA ALA A 29 7.94 4.11 2.49
C ALA A 29 8.81 4.04 1.23
N ALA A 30 8.46 3.16 0.28
CA ALA A 30 9.28 2.99 -0.90
C ALA A 30 8.90 3.98 -1.99
N ASP A 31 9.91 4.64 -2.55
CA ASP A 31 9.78 5.57 -3.65
C ASP A 31 9.60 4.83 -4.98
N MET A 32 8.67 5.31 -5.79
CA MET A 32 8.32 4.69 -7.06
C MET A 32 8.24 5.72 -8.18
N ILE A 33 8.68 5.33 -9.37
CA ILE A 33 8.43 6.04 -10.63
C ILE A 33 7.62 5.16 -11.57
N ASP A 34 6.85 5.81 -12.42
CA ASP A 34 6.26 5.11 -13.56
C ASP A 34 6.62 5.80 -14.88
N VAL A 35 6.79 4.96 -15.91
CA VAL A 35 7.33 5.37 -17.19
C VAL A 35 6.60 4.69 -18.36
N SER A 36 6.69 5.30 -19.52
CA SER A 36 6.16 4.76 -20.78
C SER A 36 7.11 5.02 -21.93
N SER A 37 6.62 4.95 -23.15
CA SER A 37 7.38 5.38 -24.34
C SER A 37 7.74 6.87 -24.36
N TRP A 38 7.08 7.69 -23.54
CA TRP A 38 7.44 9.10 -23.38
C TRP A 38 8.82 9.29 -22.74
N GLN A 39 9.27 8.32 -21.97
CA GLN A 39 10.57 8.31 -21.32
C GLN A 39 11.52 7.30 -21.98
N THR A 40 11.36 7.03 -23.28
CA THR A 40 12.23 6.09 -24.00
C THR A 40 13.70 6.42 -23.81
N GLY A 41 14.47 5.43 -23.40
CA GLY A 41 15.91 5.56 -23.13
C GLY A 41 16.26 6.04 -21.73
N ILE A 42 15.28 6.25 -20.83
CA ILE A 42 15.57 6.57 -19.44
C ILE A 42 16.45 5.51 -18.78
N ASN A 43 17.42 5.95 -17.99
CA ASN A 43 18.17 5.07 -17.10
C ASN A 43 17.46 4.99 -15.73
N VAL A 44 16.60 3.98 -15.56
CA VAL A 44 15.82 3.83 -14.33
C VAL A 44 16.70 3.53 -13.11
N THR A 45 17.91 3.03 -13.31
CA THR A 45 18.82 2.67 -12.20
C THR A 45 19.42 3.89 -11.50
N THR A 46 19.41 5.05 -12.15
CA THR A 46 19.91 6.33 -11.60
C THR A 46 18.80 7.20 -11.01
N SER A 47 17.53 6.80 -11.16
CA SER A 47 16.37 7.57 -10.66
C SER A 47 16.35 7.74 -9.14
N GLY A 48 16.96 6.80 -8.41
CA GLY A 48 16.85 6.70 -6.96
C GLY A 48 15.58 5.98 -6.48
N ALA A 49 14.65 5.65 -7.40
CA ALA A 49 13.44 4.92 -7.08
C ALA A 49 13.76 3.48 -6.64
N GLN A 50 13.02 3.01 -5.65
CA GLN A 50 13.09 1.61 -5.21
C GLN A 50 12.18 0.70 -6.04
N ILE A 51 11.18 1.29 -6.70
CA ILE A 51 10.21 0.58 -7.54
C ILE A 51 10.08 1.32 -8.87
N VAL A 52 10.03 0.55 -9.95
CA VAL A 52 9.83 1.05 -11.31
C VAL A 52 8.63 0.34 -11.92
N VAL A 53 7.67 1.12 -12.39
CA VAL A 53 6.51 0.64 -13.14
C VAL A 53 6.64 1.10 -14.59
N THR A 54 6.39 0.22 -15.55
CA THR A 54 6.49 0.60 -16.98
C THR A 54 5.27 0.16 -17.76
N LYS A 55 4.82 1.01 -18.70
CA LYS A 55 3.79 0.62 -19.68
C LYS A 55 4.25 -0.64 -20.40
N ALA A 56 3.42 -1.68 -20.44
CA ALA A 56 3.65 -2.85 -21.27
C ALA A 56 2.78 -2.80 -22.52
N THR A 57 1.48 -2.58 -22.36
CA THR A 57 0.52 -2.60 -23.44
C THR A 57 -0.54 -1.52 -23.31
N GLU A 58 -1.24 -1.24 -24.42
CA GLU A 58 -2.39 -0.33 -24.46
C GLU A 58 -3.42 -0.86 -25.46
N GLY A 59 -4.70 -0.91 -25.07
CA GLY A 59 -5.77 -1.44 -25.89
C GLY A 59 -5.45 -2.85 -26.42
N VAL A 60 -5.73 -3.09 -27.69
CA VAL A 60 -5.46 -4.39 -28.35
C VAL A 60 -4.46 -4.30 -29.51
N GLY A 61 -3.67 -3.24 -29.57
CA GLY A 61 -2.80 -2.99 -30.72
C GLY A 61 -1.46 -2.35 -30.40
N TYR A 62 -1.19 -1.99 -29.16
CA TYR A 62 0.05 -1.32 -28.80
C TYR A 62 0.84 -2.09 -27.75
N VAL A 63 2.13 -2.28 -28.02
CA VAL A 63 3.14 -2.78 -27.08
C VAL A 63 4.20 -1.70 -26.95
N ASN A 64 4.57 -1.32 -25.72
CA ASN A 64 5.64 -0.37 -25.49
C ASN A 64 6.99 -1.01 -25.87
N PRO A 65 7.69 -0.48 -26.90
CA PRO A 65 8.93 -1.06 -27.37
C PRO A 65 10.08 -0.99 -26.36
N ASP A 66 9.99 -0.09 -25.36
CA ASP A 66 11.02 0.09 -24.34
C ASP A 66 10.75 -0.70 -23.04
N CYS A 67 9.58 -1.36 -22.93
CA CYS A 67 9.15 -2.05 -21.74
C CYS A 67 10.16 -3.10 -21.24
N ASP A 68 10.58 -4.01 -22.13
CA ASP A 68 11.46 -5.12 -21.72
C ASP A 68 12.83 -4.60 -21.24
N ARG A 69 13.39 -3.59 -21.90
CA ARG A 69 14.64 -2.95 -21.45
C ARG A 69 14.51 -2.38 -20.04
N VAL A 70 13.45 -1.60 -19.80
CA VAL A 70 13.19 -1.01 -18.46
C VAL A 70 13.01 -2.08 -17.39
N VAL A 71 12.25 -3.14 -17.70
CA VAL A 71 12.05 -4.28 -16.79
C VAL A 71 13.37 -4.96 -16.45
N GLN A 72 14.21 -5.28 -17.47
CA GLN A 72 15.47 -5.96 -17.25
C GLN A 72 16.47 -5.09 -16.47
N ASP A 73 16.56 -3.79 -16.79
CA ASP A 73 17.44 -2.83 -16.10
C ASP A 73 17.03 -2.71 -14.62
N ALA A 74 15.74 -2.56 -14.33
CA ALA A 74 15.22 -2.44 -12.96
C ALA A 74 15.44 -3.73 -12.16
N LEU A 75 15.17 -4.90 -12.75
CA LEU A 75 15.44 -6.19 -12.09
C LEU A 75 16.93 -6.37 -11.79
N ALA A 76 17.81 -6.04 -12.74
CA ALA A 76 19.26 -6.13 -12.56
C ALA A 76 19.77 -5.19 -11.45
N ALA A 77 19.11 -4.04 -11.27
CA ALA A 77 19.39 -3.09 -10.20
C ALA A 77 18.79 -3.49 -8.83
N GLY A 78 18.00 -4.57 -8.78
CA GLY A 78 17.33 -5.02 -7.54
C GLY A 78 16.14 -4.15 -7.14
N GLN A 79 15.59 -3.37 -8.09
CA GLN A 79 14.38 -2.58 -7.88
C GLN A 79 13.13 -3.48 -7.94
N GLY A 80 12.07 -3.11 -7.23
CA GLY A 80 10.74 -3.67 -7.45
C GLY A 80 10.23 -3.29 -8.84
N VAL A 81 9.51 -4.21 -9.50
CA VAL A 81 9.04 -3.97 -10.87
C VAL A 81 7.54 -4.17 -10.97
N GLY A 82 6.87 -3.29 -11.69
CA GLY A 82 5.50 -3.45 -12.16
C GLY A 82 5.39 -3.21 -13.65
N VAL A 83 4.38 -3.81 -14.27
CA VAL A 83 4.04 -3.57 -15.68
C VAL A 83 2.56 -3.25 -15.81
N TYR A 84 2.22 -2.20 -16.56
CA TYR A 84 0.84 -1.78 -16.68
C TYR A 84 0.27 -1.88 -18.09
N HIS A 85 -1.05 -2.07 -18.12
CA HIS A 85 -1.88 -2.02 -19.30
C HIS A 85 -2.77 -0.77 -19.24
N PHE A 86 -2.69 0.09 -20.24
CA PHE A 86 -3.58 1.23 -20.38
C PHE A 86 -4.88 0.79 -21.06
N ALA A 87 -6.01 0.96 -20.36
CA ALA A 87 -7.31 0.46 -20.80
C ALA A 87 -7.96 1.32 -21.88
N HIS A 88 -8.51 0.66 -22.89
CA HIS A 88 -9.39 1.23 -23.90
C HIS A 88 -10.77 0.58 -23.81
N THR A 89 -11.68 1.18 -23.03
CA THR A 89 -12.96 0.54 -22.66
C THR A 89 -13.97 0.38 -23.81
N GLU A 90 -13.68 0.90 -24.96
CA GLU A 90 -14.40 0.59 -26.21
C GLU A 90 -14.11 -0.83 -26.73
N ASN A 91 -13.05 -1.45 -26.30
CA ASN A 91 -12.77 -2.86 -26.58
C ASN A 91 -13.43 -3.78 -25.54
N ASP A 92 -13.51 -5.06 -25.87
CA ASP A 92 -13.91 -6.09 -24.91
C ASP A 92 -12.82 -6.31 -23.84
N ALA A 93 -13.21 -6.31 -22.56
CA ALA A 93 -12.28 -6.42 -21.43
C ALA A 93 -11.43 -7.70 -21.46
N ARG A 94 -12.02 -8.83 -21.86
CA ARG A 94 -11.29 -10.11 -21.96
C ARG A 94 -10.29 -10.09 -23.09
N ARG A 95 -10.61 -9.40 -24.18
CA ARG A 95 -9.72 -9.25 -25.33
C ARG A 95 -8.50 -8.40 -24.95
N GLU A 96 -8.68 -7.29 -24.22
CA GLU A 96 -7.57 -6.48 -23.72
C GLU A 96 -6.74 -7.24 -22.66
N ALA A 97 -7.41 -7.93 -21.74
CA ALA A 97 -6.72 -8.78 -20.79
C ALA A 97 -5.87 -9.86 -21.48
N GLN A 98 -6.42 -10.53 -22.52
CA GLN A 98 -5.68 -11.53 -23.27
C GLN A 98 -4.49 -10.91 -24.01
N TYR A 99 -4.67 -9.70 -24.58
CA TYR A 99 -3.59 -8.97 -25.24
C TYR A 99 -2.45 -8.64 -24.28
N PHE A 100 -2.77 -8.15 -23.07
CA PHE A 100 -1.78 -7.93 -22.01
C PHE A 100 -1.08 -9.24 -21.62
N ILE A 101 -1.84 -10.30 -21.32
CA ILE A 101 -1.31 -11.62 -20.93
C ILE A 101 -0.34 -12.15 -21.98
N ASP A 102 -0.71 -12.09 -23.26
CA ASP A 102 0.11 -12.62 -24.35
C ASP A 102 1.45 -11.90 -24.49
N ASN A 103 1.47 -10.59 -24.28
CA ASN A 103 2.66 -9.77 -24.40
C ASN A 103 3.51 -9.69 -23.12
N THR A 104 2.98 -10.18 -21.98
CA THR A 104 3.66 -10.09 -20.68
C THR A 104 3.92 -11.46 -20.05
N ARG A 105 3.60 -12.56 -20.73
CA ARG A 105 3.78 -13.94 -20.21
C ARG A 105 5.19 -14.24 -19.73
N GLY A 106 6.20 -13.58 -20.31
CA GLY A 106 7.60 -13.72 -19.91
C GLY A 106 7.91 -13.15 -18.51
N TYR A 107 7.02 -12.37 -17.93
CA TYR A 107 7.17 -11.74 -16.61
C TYR A 107 6.47 -12.50 -15.48
N VAL A 108 5.59 -13.44 -15.81
CA VAL A 108 4.83 -14.24 -14.83
C VAL A 108 5.78 -15.00 -13.90
N GLY A 109 5.55 -14.91 -12.59
CA GLY A 109 6.36 -15.60 -11.58
C GLY A 109 7.75 -15.02 -11.33
N LYS A 110 8.07 -13.84 -11.91
CA LYS A 110 9.36 -13.17 -11.73
C LYS A 110 9.36 -12.05 -10.68
N GLY A 111 8.35 -11.99 -9.83
CA GLY A 111 8.23 -10.95 -8.81
C GLY A 111 7.82 -9.59 -9.38
N ILE A 112 7.13 -9.59 -10.51
CA ILE A 112 6.62 -8.39 -11.20
C ILE A 112 5.13 -8.26 -10.91
N VAL A 113 4.67 -7.03 -10.62
CA VAL A 113 3.27 -6.73 -10.32
C VAL A 113 2.54 -6.36 -11.61
N PRO A 114 1.45 -7.06 -12.00
CA PRO A 114 0.58 -6.64 -13.08
C PRO A 114 -0.33 -5.51 -12.63
N ILE A 115 -0.57 -4.52 -13.50
CA ILE A 115 -1.33 -3.32 -13.16
C ILE A 115 -2.31 -2.98 -14.28
N LEU A 116 -3.55 -2.65 -13.91
CA LEU A 116 -4.53 -2.04 -14.80
C LEU A 116 -4.51 -0.53 -14.62
N ASP A 117 -4.15 0.20 -15.63
CA ASP A 117 -4.24 1.64 -15.71
C ASP A 117 -5.63 2.01 -16.25
N TRP A 118 -6.49 2.51 -15.33
CA TRP A 118 -7.90 2.77 -15.57
C TRP A 118 -8.19 4.26 -15.69
N GLU A 119 -8.06 4.78 -16.90
CA GLU A 119 -8.33 6.19 -17.23
C GLU A 119 -9.26 6.36 -18.44
N PRO A 120 -10.37 5.61 -18.54
CA PRO A 120 -11.22 5.70 -19.73
C PRO A 120 -11.92 7.05 -19.82
N SER A 121 -12.07 7.55 -21.06
CA SER A 121 -12.78 8.79 -21.33
C SER A 121 -14.31 8.66 -21.23
N ALA A 122 -14.88 7.48 -21.50
CA ALA A 122 -16.27 7.04 -21.38
C ALA A 122 -16.49 5.73 -22.18
N PRO A 123 -17.55 4.93 -21.92
CA PRO A 123 -18.38 4.96 -20.72
C PRO A 123 -17.68 4.33 -19.52
N TRP A 124 -18.02 4.81 -18.34
CA TRP A 124 -17.49 4.29 -17.08
C TRP A 124 -18.18 2.97 -16.75
N ASN A 125 -17.43 1.88 -16.82
CA ASN A 125 -17.95 0.52 -16.57
C ASN A 125 -16.97 -0.22 -15.65
N THR A 126 -17.25 -0.20 -14.34
CA THR A 126 -16.41 -0.87 -13.33
C THR A 126 -16.42 -2.39 -13.48
N ASP A 127 -17.47 -2.98 -14.09
CA ASP A 127 -17.50 -4.40 -14.42
C ASP A 127 -16.48 -4.78 -15.50
N TRP A 128 -16.18 -3.86 -16.41
CA TRP A 128 -15.11 -4.04 -17.39
C TRP A 128 -13.77 -4.20 -16.68
N ALA A 129 -13.47 -3.28 -15.75
CA ALA A 129 -12.24 -3.34 -14.94
C ALA A 129 -12.14 -4.65 -14.16
N LEU A 130 -13.23 -5.04 -13.47
CA LEU A 130 -13.28 -6.29 -12.73
C LEU A 130 -13.06 -7.52 -13.62
N THR A 131 -13.61 -7.49 -14.84
CA THR A 131 -13.45 -8.57 -15.82
C THR A 131 -11.99 -8.71 -16.24
N TRP A 132 -11.32 -7.60 -16.54
CA TRP A 132 -9.90 -7.57 -16.88
C TRP A 132 -9.05 -8.07 -15.70
N LEU A 133 -9.26 -7.54 -14.51
CA LEU A 133 -8.52 -7.90 -13.28
C LEU A 133 -8.58 -9.39 -13.00
N ARG A 134 -9.78 -9.99 -13.08
CA ARG A 134 -9.98 -11.44 -12.88
C ARG A 134 -9.29 -12.29 -13.95
N ALA A 135 -9.32 -11.86 -15.20
CA ALA A 135 -8.69 -12.60 -16.28
C ALA A 135 -7.16 -12.61 -16.12
N VAL A 136 -6.57 -11.48 -15.76
CA VAL A 136 -5.13 -11.37 -15.51
C VAL A 136 -4.73 -12.12 -14.23
N GLU A 137 -5.49 -12.01 -13.14
CA GLU A 137 -5.25 -12.80 -11.92
C GLU A 137 -5.21 -14.30 -12.22
N ALA A 138 -6.17 -14.80 -12.99
CA ALA A 138 -6.23 -16.20 -13.36
C ALA A 138 -5.01 -16.68 -14.17
N ALA A 139 -4.48 -15.80 -15.03
CA ALA A 139 -3.32 -16.13 -15.88
C ALA A 139 -1.97 -15.94 -15.17
N TRP A 140 -1.87 -14.95 -14.31
CA TRP A 140 -0.62 -14.61 -13.62
C TRP A 140 -0.44 -15.36 -12.28
N GLY A 141 -1.55 -15.81 -11.67
CA GLY A 141 -1.55 -16.34 -10.31
C GLY A 141 -1.30 -15.28 -9.23
N THR A 142 -1.37 -14.01 -9.62
CA THR A 142 -1.11 -12.83 -8.78
C THR A 142 -2.22 -11.81 -9.03
N LYS A 143 -2.74 -11.20 -7.97
CA LYS A 143 -3.76 -10.16 -8.09
C LYS A 143 -3.17 -8.88 -8.69
N PRO A 144 -3.75 -8.37 -9.79
CA PRO A 144 -3.36 -7.06 -10.29
C PRO A 144 -3.71 -5.94 -9.31
N ILE A 145 -2.96 -4.85 -9.40
CA ILE A 145 -3.32 -3.56 -8.81
C ILE A 145 -4.11 -2.77 -9.86
N ILE A 146 -5.08 -1.97 -9.44
CA ILE A 146 -5.76 -1.01 -10.31
C ILE A 146 -5.26 0.40 -10.00
N TYR A 147 -4.85 1.14 -11.05
CA TYR A 147 -4.52 2.55 -10.98
C TYR A 147 -5.68 3.38 -11.51
N MET A 148 -5.98 4.48 -10.82
CA MET A 148 -6.93 5.50 -11.27
C MET A 148 -6.72 6.81 -10.51
N ASN A 149 -7.27 7.90 -11.06
CA ASN A 149 -7.29 9.18 -10.34
C ASN A 149 -8.39 9.22 -9.25
N GLN A 150 -8.21 10.11 -8.27
CA GLN A 150 -9.11 10.25 -7.12
C GLN A 150 -10.56 10.59 -7.52
N SER A 151 -10.76 11.37 -8.57
CA SER A 151 -12.12 11.72 -9.02
C SER A 151 -12.87 10.50 -9.56
N THR A 152 -12.17 9.59 -10.19
CA THR A 152 -12.72 8.31 -10.67
C THR A 152 -13.04 7.37 -9.52
N GLU A 153 -12.15 7.24 -8.55
CA GLU A 153 -12.38 6.46 -7.33
C GLU A 153 -13.63 6.94 -6.60
N ASN A 154 -13.79 8.26 -6.48
CA ASN A 154 -14.90 8.86 -5.75
C ASN A 154 -16.25 8.82 -6.50
N ALA A 155 -16.24 8.76 -7.83
CA ALA A 155 -17.43 8.98 -8.65
C ALA A 155 -18.21 7.70 -8.99
N TYR A 156 -17.60 6.51 -8.92
CA TYR A 156 -18.18 5.27 -9.41
C TYR A 156 -18.22 4.20 -8.35
N ASP A 157 -19.13 3.22 -8.50
CA ASP A 157 -19.25 2.09 -7.58
C ASP A 157 -18.15 1.05 -7.84
N TRP A 158 -17.16 1.03 -6.95
CA TRP A 158 -16.05 0.08 -6.98
C TRP A 158 -16.24 -1.10 -6.02
N SER A 159 -17.41 -1.25 -5.39
CA SER A 159 -17.65 -2.26 -4.36
C SER A 159 -17.29 -3.68 -4.80
N ALA A 160 -17.55 -4.04 -6.05
CA ALA A 160 -17.24 -5.36 -6.59
C ALA A 160 -15.73 -5.59 -6.77
N VAL A 161 -14.97 -4.55 -7.14
CA VAL A 161 -13.50 -4.59 -7.27
C VAL A 161 -12.87 -4.67 -5.89
N VAL A 162 -13.34 -3.85 -4.94
CA VAL A 162 -12.90 -3.87 -3.53
C VAL A 162 -13.18 -5.22 -2.89
N SER A 163 -14.39 -5.77 -3.08
CA SER A 163 -14.76 -7.11 -2.58
C SER A 163 -13.91 -8.23 -3.20
N GLY A 164 -13.41 -8.02 -4.41
CA GLY A 164 -12.43 -8.89 -5.06
C GLY A 164 -11.04 -8.83 -4.43
N ASN A 165 -10.82 -7.90 -3.49
CA ASN A 165 -9.54 -7.64 -2.83
C ASN A 165 -8.42 -7.28 -3.82
N TYR A 166 -8.72 -6.40 -4.79
CA TYR A 166 -7.73 -5.80 -5.69
C TYR A 166 -7.19 -4.51 -5.08
N GLY A 167 -5.86 -4.37 -5.07
CA GLY A 167 -5.19 -3.20 -4.51
C GLY A 167 -5.40 -1.95 -5.36
N LEU A 168 -5.42 -0.77 -4.74
CA LEU A 168 -5.55 0.53 -5.40
C LEU A 168 -4.21 1.26 -5.42
N TRP A 169 -3.80 1.73 -6.60
CA TRP A 169 -2.80 2.78 -6.77
C TRP A 169 -3.53 4.05 -7.20
N ILE A 170 -3.58 5.05 -6.31
CA ILE A 170 -4.35 6.27 -6.50
C ILE A 170 -3.49 7.41 -7.04
N ALA A 171 -3.97 8.13 -8.05
CA ALA A 171 -3.39 9.39 -8.48
C ALA A 171 -4.16 10.57 -7.88
N ALA A 172 -3.46 11.43 -7.15
CA ALA A 172 -4.02 12.64 -6.56
C ALA A 172 -2.94 13.71 -6.40
N TYR A 173 -2.95 14.72 -7.24
CA TYR A 173 -1.94 15.78 -7.26
C TYR A 173 -2.37 16.92 -6.35
N THR A 174 -2.17 16.77 -5.05
CA THR A 174 -2.62 17.76 -4.04
C THR A 174 -1.88 19.11 -4.14
N LEU A 175 -0.71 19.15 -4.78
CA LEU A 175 0.04 20.36 -5.13
C LEU A 175 -0.21 20.83 -6.58
N GLY A 176 -1.19 20.23 -7.27
CA GLY A 176 -1.40 20.45 -8.69
C GLY A 176 -0.19 20.02 -9.52
N TYR A 177 0.16 20.82 -10.54
CA TYR A 177 1.31 20.57 -11.42
C TYR A 177 2.56 21.35 -11.02
N THR A 178 2.71 21.68 -9.73
CA THR A 178 3.93 22.30 -9.22
C THR A 178 5.09 21.32 -9.33
N PRO A 179 6.25 21.73 -9.89
CA PRO A 179 7.42 20.86 -9.98
C PRO A 179 7.88 20.35 -8.62
N VAL A 180 8.13 19.04 -8.52
CA VAL A 180 8.62 18.37 -7.32
C VAL A 180 10.04 17.87 -7.59
N TYR A 181 10.99 18.27 -6.78
CA TYR A 181 12.39 17.85 -6.88
C TYR A 181 12.71 16.81 -5.80
N GLY A 182 13.23 15.66 -6.22
CA GLY A 182 13.43 14.51 -5.33
C GLY A 182 12.11 13.83 -4.95
N PHE A 183 12.17 12.75 -4.20
CA PHE A 183 11.00 12.05 -3.69
C PHE A 183 10.48 12.76 -2.44
N ASN A 184 9.55 13.67 -2.63
CA ASN A 184 8.99 14.51 -1.57
C ASN A 184 7.45 14.52 -1.67
N PRO A 185 6.78 13.43 -1.24
CA PRO A 185 5.33 13.37 -1.26
C PRO A 185 4.72 14.46 -0.37
N PRO A 186 3.62 15.12 -0.82
CA PRO A 186 2.93 16.13 -0.03
C PRO A 186 2.37 15.56 1.28
N SER A 187 2.24 16.40 2.30
CA SER A 187 1.62 15.99 3.57
C SER A 187 0.11 15.74 3.47
N ALA A 188 -0.57 16.41 2.52
CA ALA A 188 -1.99 16.22 2.28
C ALA A 188 -2.22 14.92 1.51
N GLN A 189 -2.78 13.93 2.17
CA GLN A 189 -3.07 12.61 1.61
C GLN A 189 -4.34 12.61 0.77
N PRO A 190 -4.47 11.72 -0.24
CA PRO A 190 -5.72 11.52 -0.97
C PRO A 190 -6.82 10.99 -0.05
N THR A 191 -8.06 11.41 -0.31
CA THR A 191 -9.25 10.87 0.35
C THR A 191 -9.84 9.77 -0.50
N LEU A 192 -10.05 8.59 0.08
CA LEU A 192 -10.64 7.42 -0.58
C LEU A 192 -12.08 7.21 -0.08
N TYR A 193 -12.97 6.83 -0.99
CA TYR A 193 -14.38 6.57 -0.66
C TYR A 193 -14.71 5.07 -0.65
N HIS A 194 -14.05 4.28 -1.50
CA HIS A 194 -14.39 2.86 -1.68
C HIS A 194 -13.33 1.93 -1.10
N TRP A 195 -12.04 2.26 -1.26
CA TRP A 195 -10.97 1.45 -0.67
C TRP A 195 -10.67 1.90 0.75
N PRO A 196 -10.46 0.96 1.69
CA PRO A 196 -10.06 1.30 3.05
C PRO A 196 -8.65 1.90 3.12
N PHE A 197 -7.81 1.59 2.15
CA PHE A 197 -6.45 2.11 1.97
C PHE A 197 -5.99 1.94 0.53
N ALA A 198 -5.03 2.74 0.10
CA ALA A 198 -4.33 2.55 -1.16
C ALA A 198 -3.05 1.73 -0.95
N VAL A 199 -2.61 1.01 -1.99
CA VAL A 199 -1.30 0.35 -2.05
C VAL A 199 -0.21 1.39 -2.31
N ALA A 200 -0.49 2.32 -3.23
CA ALA A 200 0.41 3.38 -3.62
C ALA A 200 -0.34 4.68 -3.95
N TRP A 201 0.38 5.78 -3.90
CA TRP A 201 -0.11 7.10 -4.26
C TRP A 201 0.84 7.78 -5.24
N GLN A 202 0.36 8.04 -6.47
CA GLN A 202 1.03 8.92 -7.42
C GLN A 202 0.66 10.37 -7.07
N TYR A 203 1.65 11.11 -6.56
CA TYR A 203 1.42 12.42 -5.99
C TYR A 203 1.78 13.58 -6.93
N THR A 204 2.49 13.29 -8.03
CA THR A 204 2.83 14.27 -9.06
C THR A 204 3.14 13.60 -10.40
N SER A 205 2.90 14.33 -11.49
CA SER A 205 3.40 14.03 -12.84
C SER A 205 4.43 15.07 -13.31
N THR A 206 4.92 15.90 -12.40
CA THR A 206 5.92 16.93 -12.66
C THR A 206 7.11 16.78 -11.71
N GLY A 207 7.54 15.55 -11.48
CA GLY A 207 8.68 15.20 -10.64
C GLY A 207 10.01 15.25 -11.38
N TYR A 208 11.08 15.57 -10.68
CA TYR A 208 12.45 15.59 -11.21
C TYR A 208 13.37 14.81 -10.28
N VAL A 209 13.82 13.65 -10.71
CA VAL A 209 14.71 12.74 -9.97
C VAL A 209 15.74 12.13 -10.89
N GLY A 210 16.89 11.75 -10.32
CA GLY A 210 17.97 11.12 -11.08
C GLY A 210 18.60 12.06 -12.13
N ASP A 211 19.01 11.46 -13.24
CA ASP A 211 19.64 12.15 -14.36
C ASP A 211 18.70 12.38 -15.56
N TRP A 212 17.43 12.00 -15.44
CA TRP A 212 16.42 12.29 -16.46
C TRP A 212 16.06 13.77 -16.46
N SER A 213 16.17 14.42 -17.63
CA SER A 213 15.95 15.87 -17.77
C SER A 213 14.47 16.27 -17.87
N GLY A 214 13.58 15.32 -18.17
CA GLY A 214 12.14 15.54 -18.27
C GLY A 214 11.41 15.34 -16.95
N ALA A 215 10.14 15.72 -16.91
CA ALA A 215 9.26 15.41 -15.81
C ALA A 215 8.96 13.91 -15.74
N LEU A 216 8.77 13.39 -14.54
CA LEU A 216 8.42 12.01 -14.22
C LEU A 216 7.21 11.97 -13.30
N ASP A 217 6.48 10.88 -13.42
CA ASP A 217 5.45 10.51 -12.46
C ASP A 217 6.11 9.92 -11.22
N LEU A 218 5.86 10.55 -10.05
CA LEU A 218 6.41 10.10 -8.78
C LEU A 218 5.30 9.59 -7.89
N SER A 219 5.57 8.44 -7.30
CA SER A 219 4.67 7.77 -6.37
C SER A 219 5.39 7.35 -5.10
N VAL A 220 4.60 7.10 -4.07
CA VAL A 220 5.03 6.46 -2.84
C VAL A 220 4.17 5.22 -2.60
N ILE A 221 4.79 4.10 -2.23
CA ILE A 221 4.05 2.92 -1.76
C ILE A 221 3.83 3.02 -0.25
N TYR A 222 2.63 2.67 0.22
CA TYR A 222 2.33 2.56 1.64
C TYR A 222 2.89 1.26 2.22
N GLY A 223 4.19 1.19 2.32
CA GLY A 223 4.98 0.05 2.75
C GLY A 223 6.39 0.08 2.16
N ASP A 224 7.14 -0.97 2.39
CA ASP A 224 8.49 -1.13 1.89
C ASP A 224 8.53 -1.99 0.60
N LEU A 225 9.73 -2.23 0.11
CA LEU A 225 9.96 -3.09 -1.05
C LEU A 225 9.45 -4.55 -0.82
N ASN A 226 9.43 -5.03 0.44
CA ASN A 226 8.88 -6.34 0.76
C ASN A 226 7.36 -6.36 0.59
N THR A 227 6.69 -5.25 0.90
CA THR A 227 5.26 -5.06 0.64
C THR A 227 4.99 -5.15 -0.86
N TRP A 228 5.82 -4.53 -1.71
CA TRP A 228 5.70 -4.65 -3.16
C TRP A 228 5.86 -6.11 -3.64
N TYR A 229 6.85 -6.81 -3.12
CA TYR A 229 7.05 -8.23 -3.47
C TYR A 229 5.90 -9.14 -3.00
N ALA A 230 5.24 -8.80 -1.90
CA ALA A 230 4.03 -9.52 -1.48
C ALA A 230 2.88 -9.35 -2.50
N TYR A 231 2.72 -8.15 -3.07
CA TYR A 231 1.78 -7.92 -4.18
C TYR A 231 2.19 -8.66 -5.46
N ALA A 232 3.48 -8.87 -5.68
CA ALA A 232 3.99 -9.64 -6.81
C ALA A 232 3.80 -11.17 -6.67
N GLY A 233 3.21 -11.65 -5.57
CA GLY A 233 3.03 -13.07 -5.30
C GLY A 233 4.34 -13.82 -5.00
N SER A 234 5.45 -13.11 -4.86
CA SER A 234 6.76 -13.66 -4.53
C SER A 234 6.97 -13.62 -3.02
N GLY A 235 6.30 -14.50 -2.28
CA GLY A 235 6.49 -14.65 -0.83
C GLY A 235 7.86 -15.16 -0.39
N GLN A 236 8.85 -15.09 -1.26
CA GLN A 236 10.26 -15.39 -0.99
C GLN A 236 11.11 -14.23 -1.51
N ILE A 237 11.73 -13.53 -0.60
CA ILE A 237 12.83 -12.62 -0.91
C ILE A 237 13.91 -13.47 -1.60
N ALA A 238 14.08 -13.30 -2.93
CA ALA A 238 15.32 -13.71 -3.56
C ALA A 238 16.42 -12.95 -2.82
N SER A 239 17.34 -13.70 -2.22
CA SER A 239 18.52 -13.12 -1.57
C SER A 239 19.20 -12.21 -2.61
N THR A 240 19.00 -10.92 -2.47
CA THR A 240 19.64 -9.89 -3.30
C THR A 240 21.15 -10.17 -3.29
N PRO A 241 21.83 -10.22 -4.45
CA PRO A 241 23.28 -10.16 -4.46
C PRO A 241 23.69 -8.90 -3.67
N ALA A 242 24.50 -9.06 -2.65
CA ALA A 242 24.92 -7.99 -1.78
C ALA A 242 25.41 -6.81 -2.64
N ARG A 243 24.65 -5.69 -2.62
CA ARG A 243 25.08 -4.42 -3.18
C ARG A 243 26.49 -4.12 -2.67
N PRO A 244 27.45 -3.69 -3.49
CA PRO A 244 28.71 -3.19 -2.99
C PRO A 244 28.44 -2.16 -1.90
N GLN A 245 28.87 -2.47 -0.68
CA GLN A 245 28.64 -1.64 0.49
C GLN A 245 29.29 -0.26 0.25
N PRO A 246 28.54 0.85 0.32
CA PRO A 246 29.16 2.16 0.34
C PRO A 246 30.15 2.21 1.50
N THR A 247 31.31 2.80 1.28
CA THR A 247 32.30 3.06 2.32
C THR A 247 31.62 3.71 3.53
N PRO A 248 31.98 3.32 4.77
CA PRO A 248 31.28 3.76 5.97
C PRO A 248 31.27 5.28 6.09
N GLN A 249 30.08 5.88 5.96
CA GLN A 249 29.83 7.23 6.41
C GLN A 249 29.80 7.23 7.94
N PRO A 250 30.26 8.26 8.63
CA PRO A 250 30.31 8.26 10.10
C PRO A 250 28.95 7.95 10.69
N SER A 251 28.90 6.97 11.57
CA SER A 251 27.72 6.47 12.24
C SER A 251 26.93 7.60 12.93
N LYS A 252 25.69 7.80 12.47
CA LYS A 252 24.68 8.53 13.22
C LYS A 252 24.47 7.82 14.56
N PRO A 253 24.32 8.52 15.68
CA PRO A 253 24.21 7.88 16.99
C PRO A 253 23.06 6.89 17.04
N THR A 254 23.34 5.68 17.47
CA THR A 254 22.35 4.62 17.73
C THR A 254 21.43 5.09 18.84
N THR A 255 20.20 5.47 18.49
CA THR A 255 19.19 5.80 19.49
C THR A 255 18.66 4.50 20.08
N THR A 256 18.99 4.25 21.33
CA THR A 256 18.42 3.16 22.14
C THR A 256 16.90 3.27 22.16
N CYS A 257 16.20 2.21 21.77
CA CYS A 257 14.75 2.13 21.85
C CYS A 257 14.29 2.24 23.29
N ASN A 258 13.69 3.38 23.64
CA ASN A 258 12.98 3.58 24.90
C ASN A 258 11.59 2.95 24.81
N THR A 259 11.03 2.57 25.97
CA THR A 259 9.74 1.86 26.14
C THR A 259 8.50 2.64 25.67
N ASN A 260 8.66 3.85 25.15
CA ASN A 260 7.59 4.78 24.75
C ASN A 260 7.41 4.85 23.22
N CYS A 261 7.50 3.71 22.54
CA CYS A 261 7.28 3.66 21.10
C CYS A 261 6.07 2.80 20.77
N VAL A 262 5.33 3.18 19.74
CA VAL A 262 4.23 2.41 19.15
C VAL A 262 4.50 2.15 17.68
N ILE A 263 3.92 1.08 17.15
CA ILE A 263 3.84 0.83 15.71
C ILE A 263 2.46 1.29 15.25
N VAL A 264 2.42 2.25 14.37
CA VAL A 264 1.18 2.78 13.80
C VAL A 264 0.48 1.70 12.99
N GLN A 265 -0.80 1.49 13.26
CA GLN A 265 -1.66 0.60 12.47
C GLN A 265 -2.44 1.41 11.44
N SER A 266 -3.01 0.72 10.44
CA SER A 266 -3.87 1.37 9.46
C SER A 266 -5.00 2.17 10.15
N GLY A 267 -5.16 3.43 9.76
CA GLY A 267 -6.14 4.35 10.36
C GLY A 267 -5.73 5.00 11.68
N GLN A 268 -4.50 4.81 12.16
CA GLN A 268 -4.00 5.44 13.36
C GLN A 268 -3.18 6.70 13.06
N TYR A 269 -3.23 7.67 13.98
CA TYR A 269 -2.49 8.93 13.95
C TYR A 269 -1.69 9.08 15.24
N VAL A 270 -0.62 9.85 15.22
CA VAL A 270 0.24 10.08 16.41
C VAL A 270 -0.53 10.64 17.59
N SER A 271 -1.49 11.53 17.34
CA SER A 271 -2.35 12.10 18.38
C SER A 271 -3.26 11.10 19.10
N MET A 272 -3.43 9.88 18.57
CA MET A 272 -4.15 8.81 19.26
C MET A 272 -3.35 8.21 20.41
N PHE A 273 -2.03 8.37 20.39
CA PHE A 273 -1.13 7.77 21.39
C PHE A 273 -0.67 8.79 22.41
N TRP A 274 -0.50 10.07 22.05
CA TRP A 274 0.01 11.12 22.93
C TRP A 274 -0.70 12.46 22.69
N ALA A 275 -1.07 13.13 23.79
CA ALA A 275 -1.72 14.44 23.74
C ALA A 275 -0.78 15.52 23.15
N ASP A 276 0.52 15.40 23.40
CA ASP A 276 1.57 16.24 22.83
C ASP A 276 2.22 15.55 21.62
N TRP A 277 1.40 15.14 20.68
CA TRP A 277 1.72 14.36 19.48
C TRP A 277 2.82 14.98 18.58
N TRP A 278 3.11 16.27 18.74
CA TRP A 278 4.23 16.93 18.05
C TRP A 278 5.59 16.63 18.67
N ASN A 279 5.65 16.07 19.89
CA ASN A 279 6.86 15.72 20.64
C ASN A 279 7.23 14.24 20.45
N VAL A 280 7.26 13.79 19.21
CA VAL A 280 7.58 12.41 18.85
C VAL A 280 8.67 12.37 17.77
N SER A 281 9.38 11.24 17.71
CA SER A 281 10.24 10.89 16.59
C SER A 281 9.47 9.97 15.66
N VAL A 282 9.33 10.39 14.41
CA VAL A 282 8.67 9.64 13.33
C VAL A 282 9.66 9.46 12.16
N PRO A 283 9.56 8.40 11.36
CA PRO A 283 10.43 8.17 10.21
C PRO A 283 10.43 9.33 9.20
N SER A 284 9.25 9.91 8.95
CA SER A 284 9.08 11.07 8.05
C SER A 284 9.75 12.37 8.57
N GLY A 285 10.12 12.42 9.85
CA GLY A 285 10.56 13.66 10.51
C GLY A 285 9.43 14.65 10.79
N ASN A 286 8.20 14.38 10.36
CA ASN A 286 7.01 15.21 10.56
C ASN A 286 5.92 14.40 11.29
N PRO A 287 5.57 14.73 12.54
CA PRO A 287 4.57 13.99 13.32
C PRO A 287 3.16 13.95 12.72
N SER A 288 2.86 14.84 11.78
CA SER A 288 1.58 14.83 11.04
C SER A 288 1.55 13.81 9.90
N ILE A 289 2.69 13.18 9.61
CA ILE A 289 2.84 12.21 8.52
C ILE A 289 3.33 10.90 9.13
N VAL A 290 2.42 9.96 9.33
CA VAL A 290 2.73 8.61 9.79
C VAL A 290 1.99 7.59 8.94
N TYR A 291 2.62 6.47 8.69
CA TYR A 291 2.10 5.38 7.86
C TYR A 291 1.91 4.12 8.68
N PRO A 292 1.00 3.22 8.28
CA PRO A 292 0.90 1.90 8.89
C PRO A 292 2.25 1.18 8.83
N GLY A 293 2.72 0.73 10.01
CA GLY A 293 4.05 0.14 10.17
C GLY A 293 5.09 1.10 10.74
N ASP A 294 4.87 2.42 10.72
CA ASP A 294 5.78 3.39 11.30
C ASP A 294 5.97 3.14 12.80
N LYS A 295 7.23 3.16 13.21
CA LYS A 295 7.58 3.22 14.62
C LYS A 295 7.67 4.66 15.07
N VAL A 296 6.71 5.07 15.87
CA VAL A 296 6.64 6.40 16.47
C VAL A 296 7.08 6.31 17.92
N CYS A 297 8.06 7.13 18.30
CA CYS A 297 8.60 7.17 19.63
C CYS A 297 8.40 8.55 20.26
N HIS A 298 7.79 8.61 21.44
CA HIS A 298 7.65 9.85 22.20
C HIS A 298 8.99 10.28 22.80
N ASN A 299 9.33 11.55 22.68
CA ASN A 299 10.63 12.09 23.10
C ASN A 299 10.67 12.43 24.60
N GLY A 300 9.54 12.37 25.30
CA GLY A 300 9.43 12.59 26.75
C GLY A 300 9.35 11.27 27.51
N GLY A 301 10.08 11.14 28.63
CA GLY A 301 10.00 9.99 29.51
C GLY A 301 8.71 10.02 30.32
N GLY A 302 7.80 9.07 30.07
CA GLY A 302 6.61 8.87 30.88
C GLY A 302 5.44 8.35 30.08
N ASN A 303 5.17 7.05 30.20
CA ASN A 303 3.92 6.43 29.78
C ASN A 303 2.81 6.91 30.71
N THR A 304 2.07 7.95 30.35
CA THR A 304 0.71 8.10 30.86
C THR A 304 -0.21 7.33 29.93
N ALA A 305 -0.33 6.03 30.17
CA ALA A 305 -1.49 5.30 29.71
C ALA A 305 -2.70 6.04 30.30
N THR A 306 -3.37 6.84 29.47
CA THR A 306 -4.69 7.37 29.80
C THR A 306 -5.57 6.14 29.99
N ALA A 307 -6.18 6.00 31.16
CA ALA A 307 -7.09 4.88 31.43
C ALA A 307 -8.14 4.88 30.32
N SER A 308 -8.12 3.87 29.48
CA SER A 308 -9.09 3.70 28.40
C SER A 308 -10.48 3.65 29.03
N ARG A 309 -11.30 4.66 28.77
CA ARG A 309 -12.71 4.66 29.09
C ARG A 309 -13.45 3.93 27.99
N THR A 310 -14.55 3.28 28.32
CA THR A 310 -15.32 2.53 27.34
C THR A 310 -16.75 3.04 27.27
N TYR A 311 -17.34 2.94 26.09
CA TYR A 311 -18.75 3.23 25.81
C TYR A 311 -19.36 2.05 25.05
N VAL A 312 -20.54 1.60 25.43
CA VAL A 312 -21.28 0.57 24.71
C VAL A 312 -22.30 1.24 23.80
N VAL A 313 -22.18 1.01 22.49
CA VAL A 313 -23.04 1.59 21.45
C VAL A 313 -24.50 1.20 21.68
N GLN A 314 -25.38 2.18 21.70
CA GLN A 314 -26.82 1.99 21.81
C GLN A 314 -27.48 2.02 20.43
N SER A 315 -28.70 1.49 20.32
CA SER A 315 -29.48 1.56 19.10
C SER A 315 -29.79 3.03 18.73
N GLY A 316 -29.41 3.43 17.51
CA GLY A 316 -29.58 4.80 17.01
C GLY A 316 -28.35 5.69 17.21
N ASP A 317 -27.30 5.19 17.86
CA ASP A 317 -26.05 5.95 17.99
C ASP A 317 -25.32 6.11 16.68
N THR A 318 -24.63 7.24 16.55
CA THR A 318 -23.60 7.49 15.53
C THR A 318 -22.28 7.80 16.22
N LEU A 319 -21.15 7.47 15.62
CA LEU A 319 -19.85 7.74 16.23
C LEU A 319 -19.65 9.23 16.52
N SER A 320 -20.12 10.11 15.62
CA SER A 320 -20.10 11.56 15.83
C SER A 320 -20.98 12.01 17.00
N GLY A 321 -22.15 11.39 17.18
CA GLY A 321 -23.04 11.67 18.31
C GLY A 321 -22.43 11.22 19.66
N ILE A 322 -21.84 10.04 19.69
CA ILE A 322 -21.11 9.52 20.86
C ILE A 322 -19.94 10.44 21.20
N ALA A 323 -19.14 10.84 20.21
CA ALA A 323 -18.01 11.74 20.40
C ALA A 323 -18.42 13.09 21.00
N ALA A 324 -19.49 13.68 20.47
CA ALA A 324 -20.06 14.93 20.98
C ALA A 324 -20.56 14.79 22.42
N TRP A 325 -21.24 13.68 22.75
CA TRP A 325 -21.73 13.41 24.10
C TRP A 325 -20.60 13.18 25.11
N LEU A 326 -19.53 12.47 24.69
CA LEU A 326 -18.35 12.20 25.51
C LEU A 326 -17.41 13.41 25.63
N GLY A 327 -17.57 14.43 24.80
CA GLY A 327 -16.68 15.60 24.73
C GLY A 327 -15.30 15.27 24.18
N VAL A 328 -15.20 14.26 23.32
CA VAL A 328 -13.94 13.82 22.69
C VAL A 328 -14.04 13.95 21.18
N SER A 329 -12.89 13.93 20.49
CA SER A 329 -12.89 13.83 19.04
C SER A 329 -13.35 12.43 18.61
N MET A 330 -14.20 12.34 17.57
CA MET A 330 -14.61 11.04 17.01
C MET A 330 -13.41 10.19 16.54
N TYR A 331 -12.30 10.84 16.21
CA TYR A 331 -11.05 10.20 15.81
C TYR A 331 -10.30 9.58 16.99
N ASN A 332 -10.69 9.90 18.24
CA ASN A 332 -10.14 9.30 19.47
C ASN A 332 -10.97 8.11 19.96
N ILE A 333 -11.97 7.69 19.21
CA ILE A 333 -12.81 6.54 19.54
C ILE A 333 -12.39 5.34 18.67
N ALA A 334 -12.09 4.21 19.32
CA ALA A 334 -11.69 2.98 18.67
C ALA A 334 -12.53 1.80 19.14
N GLY A 335 -12.39 0.63 18.52
CA GLY A 335 -13.06 -0.61 18.93
C GLY A 335 -14.32 -0.95 18.15
N TYR A 336 -14.64 -0.20 17.08
CA TYR A 336 -15.73 -0.54 16.16
C TYR A 336 -15.31 -1.72 15.25
N SER A 337 -16.13 -2.79 15.28
CA SER A 337 -15.81 -4.07 14.63
C SER A 337 -15.86 -3.99 13.09
N SER A 338 -16.55 -2.98 12.57
CA SER A 338 -16.64 -2.75 11.12
C SER A 338 -15.32 -2.31 10.47
N GLY A 339 -14.36 -1.78 11.27
CA GLY A 339 -13.18 -1.08 10.75
C GLY A 339 -13.49 0.25 10.06
N ASN A 340 -14.76 0.68 10.05
CA ASN A 340 -15.23 1.91 9.41
C ASN A 340 -15.91 2.82 10.45
N MET A 341 -15.35 4.00 10.67
CA MET A 341 -15.88 4.97 11.66
C MET A 341 -17.31 5.47 11.35
N ASN A 342 -17.79 5.30 10.13
CA ASN A 342 -19.17 5.64 9.76
C ASN A 342 -20.16 4.50 9.99
N LEU A 343 -19.70 3.33 10.47
CA LEU A 343 -20.53 2.15 10.68
C LEU A 343 -20.20 1.50 12.01
N ILE A 344 -21.06 1.72 12.99
CA ILE A 344 -21.00 1.11 14.32
C ILE A 344 -22.28 0.32 14.57
N TYR A 345 -22.20 -0.72 15.39
CA TYR A 345 -23.33 -1.60 15.66
C TYR A 345 -23.71 -1.52 17.14
N PRO A 346 -25.02 -1.54 17.49
CA PRO A 346 -25.47 -1.62 18.86
C PRO A 346 -24.86 -2.81 19.59
N GLY A 347 -24.36 -2.58 20.81
CA GLY A 347 -23.69 -3.58 21.63
C GLY A 347 -22.16 -3.61 21.50
N GLU A 348 -21.57 -2.92 20.51
CA GLU A 348 -20.11 -2.77 20.44
C GLU A 348 -19.56 -1.97 21.61
N THR A 349 -18.39 -2.34 22.10
CA THR A 349 -17.68 -1.60 23.13
C THR A 349 -16.58 -0.76 22.50
N LEU A 350 -16.80 0.54 22.48
CA LEU A 350 -15.84 1.53 21.99
C LEU A 350 -14.93 1.97 23.13
N SER A 351 -13.66 2.26 22.82
CA SER A 351 -12.69 2.86 23.75
C SER A 351 -12.39 4.30 23.36
N TYR A 352 -12.21 5.20 24.36
CA TYR A 352 -11.95 6.63 24.14
C TYR A 352 -11.10 7.24 25.24
#